data_cee7974bd96a89dce1b8f76eb799cbd2
#
_entry.id   cee7974bd96a89dce1b8f76eb799cbd2
#
_cell.length_a   1.000
_cell.length_b   1.000
_cell.length_c   1.000
_cell.angle_alpha   90.00
_cell.angle_beta   90.00
_cell.angle_gamma   90.00
#
_symmetry.space_group_name_H-M   'P 1'
#
loop_
_entity.id
_entity.type
_entity.pdbx_description
1 polymer ?
#
loop_
_entity_poly.entity_id
_entity_poly.type
_entity_poly.pdbx_seq_one_letter_code
_entity_poly.pdbx_strand_id
1 'polypeptide(L)'
;MEKITSFTIDHIKLQPGLYVSRKDPVGEQTVTTFDLRLTSPNEEPVMNTAEMHTIEHLAATYLRNEPNWKDKVLYFGPMGCRTGFYLLLTGDYTSRDVLPLVTDCFRFIAEFRGEVPGASAKDCGNYLDMNLPMANYWGRCYASLLENIDDSRLIYPE
;
A
#
# COMPACT_ATOMS: atom_id res chain seq x y z
N MET A 1 10.51 -26.71 -7.26
CA MET A 1 9.69 -25.50 -7.48
C MET A 1 10.61 -24.31 -7.47
N GLU A 2 10.55 -23.44 -8.45
CA GLU A 2 11.32 -22.19 -8.48
C GLU A 2 10.75 -21.18 -7.48
N LYS A 3 11.60 -20.33 -6.92
CA LYS A 3 11.15 -19.24 -6.04
C LYS A 3 10.40 -18.19 -6.87
N ILE A 4 9.26 -17.75 -6.37
CA ILE A 4 8.52 -16.62 -6.96
C ILE A 4 9.23 -15.30 -6.59
N THR A 5 9.01 -14.26 -7.39
CA THR A 5 9.67 -12.94 -7.23
C THR A 5 9.59 -12.40 -5.80
N SER A 6 8.44 -12.51 -5.15
CA SER A 6 8.26 -12.04 -3.76
C SER A 6 9.17 -12.75 -2.73
N PHE A 7 9.67 -13.94 -3.04
CA PHE A 7 10.55 -14.70 -2.14
C PHE A 7 12.04 -14.52 -2.47
N THR A 8 12.37 -13.73 -3.48
CA THR A 8 13.77 -13.39 -3.82
C THR A 8 14.25 -12.12 -3.14
N ILE A 9 13.36 -11.33 -2.57
CA ILE A 9 13.69 -10.09 -1.84
C ILE A 9 14.29 -10.46 -0.49
N ASP A 10 15.41 -9.83 -0.12
CA ASP A 10 16.02 -9.99 1.20
C ASP A 10 15.20 -9.26 2.27
N HIS A 11 14.32 -9.99 2.95
CA HIS A 11 13.47 -9.44 4.01
C HIS A 11 14.22 -9.09 5.32
N ILE A 12 15.48 -9.48 5.45
CA ILE A 12 16.32 -9.09 6.58
C ILE A 12 16.82 -7.65 6.40
N LYS A 13 17.09 -7.26 5.15
CA LYS A 13 17.57 -5.92 4.81
C LYS A 13 16.45 -4.94 4.46
N LEU A 14 15.23 -5.45 4.17
CA LEU A 14 14.11 -4.65 3.69
C LEU A 14 13.60 -3.70 4.77
N GLN A 15 13.64 -2.40 4.47
CA GLN A 15 13.14 -1.33 5.34
C GLN A 15 11.76 -0.84 4.90
N PRO A 16 11.02 -0.14 5.76
CA PRO A 16 9.83 0.59 5.33
C PRO A 16 10.15 1.55 4.18
N GLY A 17 9.31 1.54 3.14
CA GLY A 17 9.57 2.31 1.92
C GLY A 17 8.51 2.09 0.86
N LEU A 18 8.80 2.53 -0.36
CA LEU A 18 7.94 2.40 -1.53
C LEU A 18 8.74 1.82 -2.69
N TYR A 19 8.46 0.60 -3.07
CA TYR A 19 9.28 -0.15 -4.02
C TYR A 19 8.50 -0.59 -5.24
N VAL A 20 9.13 -0.62 -6.41
CA VAL A 20 8.63 -1.40 -7.54
C VAL A 20 8.89 -2.87 -7.25
N SER A 21 7.84 -3.64 -7.01
CA SER A 21 7.95 -5.08 -6.75
C SER A 21 8.24 -5.84 -8.04
N ARG A 22 7.47 -5.56 -9.09
CA ARG A 22 7.67 -6.14 -10.41
C ARG A 22 6.92 -5.37 -11.49
N LYS A 23 7.28 -5.62 -12.73
CA LYS A 23 6.60 -5.13 -13.93
C LYS A 23 6.23 -6.33 -14.80
N ASP A 24 4.94 -6.47 -15.09
CA ASP A 24 4.42 -7.59 -15.89
C ASP A 24 3.89 -7.06 -17.22
N PRO A 25 4.34 -7.61 -18.36
CA PRO A 25 3.74 -7.29 -19.66
C PRO A 25 2.37 -7.96 -19.78
N VAL A 26 1.36 -7.20 -20.19
CA VAL A 26 -0.01 -7.68 -20.43
C VAL A 26 -0.47 -7.13 -21.79
N GLY A 27 -0.35 -7.95 -22.86
CA GLY A 27 -0.56 -7.48 -24.23
C GLY A 27 0.44 -6.39 -24.59
N GLU A 28 -0.05 -5.22 -25.01
CA GLU A 28 0.78 -4.04 -25.34
C GLU A 28 1.04 -3.13 -24.15
N GLN A 29 0.51 -3.49 -22.98
CA GLN A 29 0.62 -2.68 -21.76
C GLN A 29 1.54 -3.32 -20.73
N THR A 30 1.97 -2.53 -19.76
CA THR A 30 2.68 -2.99 -18.58
C THR A 30 1.78 -2.82 -17.36
N VAL A 31 1.84 -3.76 -16.43
CA VAL A 31 1.29 -3.62 -15.09
C VAL A 31 2.44 -3.48 -14.11
N THR A 32 2.50 -2.35 -13.40
CA THR A 32 3.49 -2.14 -12.33
C THR A 32 2.86 -2.45 -10.99
N THR A 33 3.49 -3.36 -10.23
CA THR A 33 3.13 -3.70 -8.85
C THR A 33 4.07 -2.97 -7.91
N PHE A 34 3.50 -2.18 -7.00
CA PHE A 34 4.23 -1.48 -5.94
C PHE A 34 4.07 -2.19 -4.62
N ASP A 35 5.17 -2.30 -3.88
CA ASP A 35 5.24 -2.71 -2.49
C ASP A 35 5.26 -1.47 -1.60
N LEU A 36 4.16 -1.24 -0.88
CA LEU A 36 4.05 -0.21 0.13
C LEU A 36 4.40 -0.82 1.48
N ARG A 37 5.69 -0.77 1.84
CA ARG A 37 6.18 -1.40 3.07
C ARG A 37 6.09 -0.42 4.23
N LEU A 38 5.20 -0.72 5.20
CA LEU A 38 4.93 0.14 6.34
C LEU A 38 5.80 -0.18 7.56
N THR A 39 6.13 -1.46 7.75
CA THR A 39 6.93 -1.91 8.90
C THR A 39 8.15 -2.70 8.46
N SER A 40 9.23 -2.66 9.25
CA SER A 40 10.43 -3.48 9.04
C SER A 40 10.09 -4.95 9.24
N PRO A 41 10.22 -5.81 8.21
CA PRO A 41 9.90 -7.23 8.33
C PRO A 41 10.72 -7.91 9.43
N ASN A 42 10.05 -8.70 10.26
CA ASN A 42 10.64 -9.49 11.35
C ASN A 42 11.29 -8.68 12.49
N GLU A 43 11.30 -7.35 12.43
CA GLU A 43 11.90 -6.47 13.45
C GLU A 43 10.86 -5.66 14.21
N GLU A 44 9.81 -5.20 13.52
CA GLU A 44 8.73 -4.41 14.11
C GLU A 44 7.44 -5.22 14.28
N PRO A 45 6.57 -4.85 15.24
CA PRO A 45 5.22 -5.39 15.30
C PRO A 45 4.46 -5.16 13.99
N VAL A 46 3.74 -6.17 13.53
CA VAL A 46 2.90 -6.07 12.34
C VAL A 46 1.58 -5.36 12.65
N MET A 47 0.92 -4.82 11.61
CA MET A 47 -0.43 -4.28 11.73
C MET A 47 -1.43 -5.38 12.10
N ASN A 48 -2.47 -5.03 12.88
CA ASN A 48 -3.59 -5.93 13.13
C ASN A 48 -4.59 -5.92 11.96
N THR A 49 -5.44 -6.94 11.89
CA THR A 49 -6.38 -7.13 10.78
C THR A 49 -7.35 -5.97 10.61
N ALA A 50 -7.92 -5.47 11.70
CA ALA A 50 -8.90 -4.39 11.66
C ALA A 50 -8.35 -3.07 11.13
N GLU A 51 -7.12 -2.71 11.50
CA GLU A 51 -6.46 -1.50 10.98
C GLU A 51 -6.05 -1.65 9.52
N MET A 52 -5.57 -2.82 9.13
CA MET A 52 -5.26 -3.11 7.72
C MET A 52 -6.51 -3.07 6.84
N HIS A 53 -7.60 -3.66 7.29
CA HIS A 53 -8.89 -3.66 6.61
C HIS A 53 -9.44 -2.23 6.45
N THR A 54 -9.30 -1.41 7.49
CA THR A 54 -9.67 0.01 7.43
C THR A 54 -8.82 0.77 6.41
N ILE A 55 -7.49 0.58 6.42
CA ILE A 55 -6.58 1.19 5.43
C ILE A 55 -6.94 0.74 4.01
N GLU A 56 -7.24 -0.53 3.81
CA GLU A 56 -7.67 -1.05 2.50
C GLU A 56 -8.89 -0.31 1.97
N HIS A 57 -9.96 -0.18 2.77
CA HIS A 57 -11.17 0.54 2.38
C HIS A 57 -10.91 2.01 2.06
N LEU A 58 -10.15 2.71 2.91
CA LEU A 58 -9.83 4.12 2.72
C LEU A 58 -8.94 4.35 1.50
N ALA A 59 -7.88 3.57 1.34
CA ALA A 59 -6.96 3.69 0.21
C ALA A 59 -7.65 3.34 -1.12
N ALA A 60 -8.42 2.24 -1.17
CA ALA A 60 -9.13 1.85 -2.37
C ALA A 60 -10.15 2.95 -2.78
N THR A 61 -10.84 3.55 -1.82
CA THR A 61 -11.77 4.66 -2.07
C THR A 61 -11.02 5.88 -2.59
N TYR A 62 -9.93 6.30 -1.94
CA TYR A 62 -9.12 7.44 -2.37
C TYR A 62 -8.58 7.25 -3.79
N LEU A 63 -7.88 6.15 -4.02
CA LEU A 63 -7.18 5.88 -5.29
C LEU A 63 -8.15 5.81 -6.48
N ARG A 64 -9.32 5.22 -6.30
CA ARG A 64 -10.34 5.10 -7.35
C ARG A 64 -11.18 6.38 -7.55
N ASN A 65 -10.98 7.40 -6.73
CA ASN A 65 -11.58 8.73 -6.88
C ASN A 65 -10.55 9.81 -7.24
N GLU A 66 -9.25 9.50 -7.23
CA GLU A 66 -8.21 10.45 -7.63
C GLU A 66 -8.26 10.70 -9.15
N PRO A 67 -8.49 11.95 -9.62
CA PRO A 67 -8.82 12.22 -11.01
C PRO A 67 -7.77 11.76 -12.04
N ASN A 68 -6.48 11.83 -11.70
CA ASN A 68 -5.38 11.50 -12.61
C ASN A 68 -5.01 10.03 -12.64
N TRP A 69 -5.42 9.25 -11.61
CA TRP A 69 -4.99 7.88 -11.42
C TRP A 69 -6.11 6.84 -11.41
N LYS A 70 -7.37 7.23 -11.16
CA LYS A 70 -8.50 6.31 -10.99
C LYS A 70 -8.64 5.25 -12.08
N ASP A 71 -8.39 5.64 -13.33
CA ASP A 71 -8.52 4.74 -14.50
C ASP A 71 -7.31 3.81 -14.67
N LYS A 72 -6.26 4.01 -13.89
CA LYS A 72 -5.03 3.20 -13.90
C LYS A 72 -4.98 2.20 -12.74
N VAL A 73 -5.79 2.38 -11.71
CA VAL A 73 -5.79 1.53 -10.51
C VAL A 73 -6.44 0.20 -10.82
N LEU A 74 -5.67 -0.88 -10.72
CA LEU A 74 -6.17 -2.25 -10.85
C LEU A 74 -6.54 -2.84 -9.50
N TYR A 75 -5.67 -2.68 -8.52
CA TYR A 75 -5.86 -3.31 -7.21
C TYR A 75 -5.07 -2.58 -6.12
N PHE A 76 -5.65 -2.52 -4.93
CA PHE A 76 -4.96 -2.18 -3.68
C PHE A 76 -5.40 -3.19 -2.62
N GLY A 77 -4.46 -3.77 -1.90
CA GLY A 77 -4.81 -4.73 -0.85
C GLY A 77 -3.64 -5.12 0.03
N PRO A 78 -3.93 -5.70 1.21
CA PRO A 78 -2.92 -6.04 2.20
C PRO A 78 -2.07 -7.24 1.80
N MET A 79 -0.84 -7.27 2.30
CA MET A 79 0.01 -8.45 2.27
C MET A 79 -0.37 -9.40 3.41
N GLY A 80 -0.33 -10.71 3.18
CA GLY A 80 -0.63 -11.71 4.19
C GLY A 80 0.32 -11.67 5.41
N CYS A 81 1.55 -11.17 5.24
CA CYS A 81 2.50 -10.96 6.34
C CYS A 81 2.18 -9.75 7.23
N ARG A 82 1.23 -8.91 6.82
CA ARG A 82 0.75 -7.72 7.54
C ARG A 82 1.80 -6.63 7.78
N THR A 83 2.82 -6.57 6.92
CA THR A 83 3.85 -5.53 6.98
C THR A 83 3.66 -4.42 5.95
N GLY A 84 2.68 -4.56 5.07
CA GLY A 84 2.42 -3.57 4.03
C GLY A 84 1.27 -3.96 3.10
N PHE A 85 1.21 -3.25 1.97
CA PHE A 85 0.18 -3.38 0.95
C PHE A 85 0.79 -3.47 -0.44
N TYR A 86 0.02 -4.04 -1.38
CA TYR A 86 0.31 -3.94 -2.81
C TYR A 86 -0.62 -2.95 -3.50
N LEU A 87 -0.05 -2.14 -4.38
CA LEU A 87 -0.76 -1.29 -5.33
C LEU A 87 -0.38 -1.73 -6.75
N LEU A 88 -1.37 -2.09 -7.55
CA LEU A 88 -1.19 -2.46 -8.97
C LEU A 88 -1.76 -1.34 -9.85
N LEU A 89 -0.93 -0.85 -10.77
CA LEU A 89 -1.32 0.17 -11.74
C LEU A 89 -1.04 -0.30 -13.18
N THR A 90 -1.93 0.05 -14.10
CA THR A 90 -1.64 -0.05 -15.53
C THR A 90 -0.69 1.08 -15.93
N GLY A 91 0.39 0.73 -16.57
CA GLY A 91 1.45 1.62 -17.02
C GLY A 91 2.82 1.21 -16.49
N ASP A 92 3.86 1.79 -17.07
CA ASP A 92 5.25 1.60 -16.67
C ASP A 92 5.69 2.77 -15.79
N TYR A 93 5.77 2.55 -14.48
CA TYR A 93 6.09 3.57 -13.49
C TYR A 93 7.27 3.19 -12.61
N THR A 94 7.96 4.21 -12.11
CA THR A 94 8.95 4.11 -11.04
C THR A 94 8.30 4.42 -9.68
N SER A 95 9.00 4.09 -8.58
CA SER A 95 8.56 4.49 -7.24
C SER A 95 8.40 6.01 -7.10
N ARG A 96 9.28 6.79 -7.76
CA ARG A 96 9.21 8.25 -7.74
C ARG A 96 7.98 8.81 -8.45
N ASP A 97 7.52 8.18 -9.52
CA ASP A 97 6.34 8.64 -10.26
C ASP A 97 5.06 8.55 -9.41
N VAL A 98 4.98 7.55 -8.55
CA VAL A 98 3.80 7.30 -7.71
C VAL A 98 3.95 7.82 -6.27
N LEU A 99 5.13 8.28 -5.89
CA LEU A 99 5.40 8.79 -4.54
C LEU A 99 4.42 9.90 -4.10
N PRO A 100 4.11 10.91 -4.93
CA PRO A 100 3.11 11.92 -4.56
C PRO A 100 1.72 11.32 -4.33
N LEU A 101 1.26 10.44 -5.23
CA LEU A 101 -0.04 9.76 -5.12
C LEU A 101 -0.16 8.98 -3.80
N VAL A 102 0.85 8.17 -3.48
CA VAL A 102 0.85 7.34 -2.27
C VAL A 102 0.95 8.20 -1.02
N THR A 103 1.77 9.24 -1.04
CA THR A 103 1.89 10.19 0.08
C THR A 103 0.54 10.87 0.38
N ASP A 104 -0.13 11.38 -0.64
CA ASP A 104 -1.43 12.05 -0.48
C ASP A 104 -2.53 11.07 -0.04
N CYS A 105 -2.50 9.83 -0.54
CA CYS A 105 -3.40 8.78 -0.08
C CYS A 105 -3.23 8.50 1.42
N PHE A 106 -2.00 8.38 1.90
CA PHE A 106 -1.76 8.11 3.32
C PHE A 106 -1.96 9.34 4.22
N ARG A 107 -1.80 10.56 3.71
CA ARG A 107 -2.28 11.78 4.40
C ARG A 107 -3.80 11.77 4.55
N PHE A 108 -4.52 11.43 3.50
CA PHE A 108 -5.97 11.26 3.56
C PHE A 108 -6.37 10.25 4.63
N ILE A 109 -5.71 9.07 4.69
CA ILE A 109 -5.96 8.07 5.73
C ILE A 109 -5.67 8.62 7.13
N ALA A 110 -4.56 9.34 7.30
CA ALA A 110 -4.16 9.93 8.57
C ALA A 110 -5.19 10.92 9.14
N GLU A 111 -5.85 11.66 8.26
CA GLU A 111 -6.77 12.74 8.62
C GLU A 111 -8.24 12.32 8.56
N PHE A 112 -8.55 11.15 8.02
CA PHE A 112 -9.92 10.70 7.82
C PHE A 112 -10.71 10.66 9.13
N ARG A 113 -11.95 11.13 9.07
CA ARG A 113 -12.93 11.13 10.18
C ARG A 113 -14.28 10.68 9.65
N GLY A 114 -15.04 10.04 10.50
CA GLY A 114 -16.38 9.58 10.18
C GLY A 114 -16.44 8.09 9.88
N GLU A 115 -17.50 7.68 9.19
CA GLU A 115 -17.72 6.27 8.85
C GLU A 115 -16.78 5.82 7.73
N VAL A 116 -16.15 4.67 7.91
CA VAL A 116 -15.28 4.08 6.90
C VAL A 116 -16.12 3.68 5.68
N PRO A 117 -15.76 4.12 4.46
CA PRO A 117 -16.51 3.77 3.25
C PRO A 117 -16.65 2.26 3.10
N GLY A 118 -17.85 1.80 2.78
CA GLY A 118 -18.15 0.38 2.59
C GLY A 118 -18.16 -0.47 3.87
N ALA A 119 -18.02 0.12 5.06
CA ALA A 119 -18.08 -0.60 6.33
C ALA A 119 -19.54 -0.88 6.76
N SER A 120 -20.27 -1.60 5.92
CA SER A 120 -21.65 -2.04 6.19
C SER A 120 -21.81 -3.52 5.88
N ALA A 121 -22.78 -4.16 6.51
CA ALA A 121 -23.08 -5.58 6.27
C ALA A 121 -23.45 -5.89 4.81
N LYS A 122 -23.93 -4.89 4.08
CA LYS A 122 -24.29 -5.01 2.65
C LYS A 122 -23.06 -4.95 1.75
N ASP A 123 -22.06 -4.14 2.12
CA ASP A 123 -20.97 -3.75 1.23
C ASP A 123 -19.67 -4.52 1.53
N CYS A 124 -19.54 -5.08 2.73
CA CYS A 124 -18.32 -5.77 3.18
C CYS A 124 -18.64 -7.09 3.89
N GLY A 125 -17.90 -8.12 3.58
CA GLY A 125 -18.06 -9.46 4.17
C GLY A 125 -17.65 -9.56 5.65
N ASN A 126 -16.93 -8.55 6.18
CA ASN A 126 -16.50 -8.49 7.59
C ASN A 126 -16.45 -7.03 8.09
N TYR A 127 -17.57 -6.33 7.94
CA TYR A 127 -17.66 -4.88 8.16
C TYR A 127 -17.39 -4.42 9.60
N LEU A 128 -17.47 -5.31 10.58
CA LEU A 128 -17.17 -5.02 11.99
C LEU A 128 -15.68 -5.03 12.32
N ASP A 129 -14.83 -5.64 11.46
CA ASP A 129 -13.39 -5.71 11.64
C ASP A 129 -12.72 -4.41 11.13
N MET A 130 -12.99 -3.30 11.81
CA MET A 130 -12.47 -1.96 11.49
C MET A 130 -11.84 -1.31 12.72
N ASN A 131 -10.75 -0.55 12.51
CA ASN A 131 -10.08 0.25 13.54
C ASN A 131 -9.55 1.54 12.94
N LEU A 132 -10.42 2.56 12.85
CA LEU A 132 -10.05 3.86 12.28
C LEU A 132 -8.95 4.58 13.06
N PRO A 133 -8.94 4.64 14.40
CA PRO A 133 -7.86 5.29 15.14
C PRO A 133 -6.47 4.72 14.82
N MET A 134 -6.35 3.39 14.70
CA MET A 134 -5.08 2.76 14.35
C MET A 134 -4.75 2.92 12.86
N ALA A 135 -5.73 2.92 11.98
CA ALA A 135 -5.52 3.26 10.57
C ALA A 135 -5.00 4.70 10.41
N ASN A 136 -5.55 5.67 11.15
CA ASN A 136 -5.02 7.04 11.20
C ASN A 136 -3.58 7.08 11.71
N TYR A 137 -3.24 6.30 12.73
CA TYR A 137 -1.87 6.20 13.25
C TYR A 137 -0.90 5.71 12.18
N TRP A 138 -1.18 4.57 11.55
CA TRP A 138 -0.35 4.03 10.46
C TRP A 138 -0.28 4.97 9.26
N GLY A 139 -1.40 5.63 8.94
CA GLY A 139 -1.45 6.68 7.91
C GLY A 139 -0.46 7.80 8.18
N ARG A 140 -0.41 8.32 9.41
CA ARG A 140 0.56 9.37 9.82
C ARG A 140 2.00 8.88 9.75
N CYS A 141 2.26 7.68 10.27
CA CYS A 141 3.61 7.12 10.27
C CYS A 141 4.15 6.97 8.84
N TYR A 142 3.35 6.38 7.96
CA TYR A 142 3.79 6.13 6.60
C TYR A 142 3.86 7.41 5.74
N ALA A 143 2.88 8.32 5.85
CA ALA A 143 2.94 9.61 5.18
C ALA A 143 4.20 10.39 5.58
N SER A 144 4.52 10.45 6.88
CA SER A 144 5.73 11.11 7.39
C SER A 144 7.02 10.47 6.86
N LEU A 145 7.05 9.14 6.74
CA LEU A 145 8.17 8.43 6.14
C LEU A 145 8.32 8.82 4.66
N LEU A 146 7.25 8.81 3.88
CA LEU A 146 7.27 9.11 2.45
C LEU A 146 7.66 10.56 2.16
N GLU A 147 7.25 11.52 3.00
CA GLU A 147 7.60 12.94 2.86
C GLU A 147 9.10 13.20 2.99
N ASN A 148 9.80 12.37 3.75
CA ASN A 148 11.23 12.49 4.03
C ASN A 148 12.02 11.29 3.50
N ILE A 149 11.48 10.58 2.50
CA ILE A 149 12.07 9.33 2.00
C ILE A 149 13.38 9.57 1.27
N ASP A 150 14.38 8.79 1.57
CA ASP A 150 15.60 8.75 0.79
C ASP A 150 15.56 7.67 -0.31
N ASP A 151 16.46 7.78 -1.29
CA ASP A 151 16.46 6.92 -2.47
C ASP A 151 16.69 5.45 -2.16
N SER A 152 17.36 5.12 -1.06
CA SER A 152 17.59 3.73 -0.64
C SER A 152 16.30 3.00 -0.25
N ARG A 153 15.24 3.74 0.04
CA ARG A 153 13.91 3.20 0.37
C ARG A 153 12.91 3.23 -0.81
N LEU A 154 13.41 3.48 -2.01
CA LEU A 154 12.66 3.44 -3.27
C LEU A 154 13.09 2.29 -4.18
N ILE A 155 14.18 1.60 -3.83
CA ILE A 155 14.75 0.47 -4.57
C ILE A 155 15.01 -0.66 -3.57
N TYR A 156 14.65 -1.89 -3.93
CA TYR A 156 14.90 -3.04 -3.06
C TYR A 156 16.39 -3.20 -2.72
N PRO A 157 16.70 -3.58 -1.47
CA PRO A 157 18.08 -3.87 -1.09
C PRO A 157 18.62 -5.08 -1.88
N GLU A 158 19.89 -5.01 -2.27
CA GLU A 158 20.63 -6.12 -2.89
C GLU A 158 21.09 -7.18 -1.87
#